data_15e43a1ac1bc0dbed43a3b1321787386
#
_entry.id   15e43a1ac1bc0dbed43a3b1321787386
#
_cell.length_a   1.000
_cell.length_b   1.000
_cell.length_c   1.000
_cell.angle_alpha   90.00
_cell.angle_beta   90.00
_cell.angle_gamma   90.00
#
_symmetry.space_group_name_H-M   'P 1'
#
loop_
_entity.id
_entity.type
_entity.pdbx_description
1 polymer ?
#
loop_
_entity_poly.entity_id
_entity_poly.type
_entity_poly.pdbx_seq_one_letter_code
_entity_poly.pdbx_strand_id
1 'polypeptide(L)'
;MRRNRTVADSQFTILTVDDDPIMTSTIQAYFQRNGYRVDVENDPRRAIERIRKGGYDILLLDFLMTPICGDQVVSEIRKFNQELFIILLTGHKSMAPPIKSIRELDIQGYYEKSDRFDQLELLVESCVKSIRQMRTIKRYQKELEEGYMETISTLRYIVEARDVETRGHSDRVSQLSVRIGTALGLEEQVLEQLRVAGLFHDIGKIGVPDQVLLKPCRLTEEEYDEIKKHPVTGARILAGITQLRGIVPMVRGHHERYDGSGYPDGLAGAEIPLGARIIAVADAFDAIVSNRQYRRGKSIEEAIEEIGREQGVQFDPQLAELFTDFFRDDVKEQEIRKLYSQRGGMEGEQDFNKTCGILQ
;
A
#
# COMPACT_ATOMS: atom_id res chain seq x y z
N MET A 1 21.73 -6.28 -43.78
CA MET A 1 21.57 -7.31 -42.73
C MET A 1 20.18 -7.20 -42.15
N ARG A 2 19.23 -8.11 -42.50
CA ARG A 2 17.90 -8.17 -41.87
C ARG A 2 18.10 -8.70 -40.44
N ARG A 3 17.98 -7.84 -39.45
CA ARG A 3 17.86 -8.28 -38.03
C ARG A 3 16.65 -9.22 -37.93
N ASN A 4 16.86 -10.41 -37.37
CA ASN A 4 15.77 -11.28 -36.92
C ASN A 4 14.94 -10.50 -35.92
N ARG A 5 13.84 -9.88 -36.39
CA ARG A 5 12.85 -9.24 -35.48
C ARG A 5 12.09 -10.38 -34.82
N THR A 6 12.25 -10.46 -33.55
CA THR A 6 11.66 -11.48 -32.70
C THR A 6 10.14 -11.28 -32.63
N VAL A 7 9.41 -12.37 -32.43
CA VAL A 7 7.97 -12.49 -32.13
C VAL A 7 7.49 -11.50 -31.04
N ALA A 8 8.42 -10.83 -30.37
CA ALA A 8 8.19 -9.84 -29.29
C ALA A 8 7.54 -8.51 -29.74
N ASP A 9 7.55 -8.17 -31.04
CA ASP A 9 6.98 -6.90 -31.52
C ASP A 9 5.48 -7.01 -31.83
N SER A 10 4.96 -8.23 -32.04
CA SER A 10 3.52 -8.48 -32.19
C SER A 10 2.68 -8.25 -30.92
N GLN A 11 3.34 -7.92 -29.80
CA GLN A 11 2.67 -7.60 -28.52
C GLN A 11 2.19 -6.14 -28.43
N PHE A 12 2.65 -5.26 -29.35
CA PHE A 12 2.29 -3.85 -29.35
C PHE A 12 1.21 -3.57 -30.38
N THR A 13 0.20 -2.83 -29.96
CA THR A 13 -0.91 -2.46 -30.82
C THR A 13 -0.85 -0.96 -31.13
N ILE A 14 -0.81 -0.65 -32.40
CA ILE A 14 -0.79 0.71 -32.94
C ILE A 14 -2.19 1.04 -33.46
N LEU A 15 -2.71 2.21 -33.13
CA LEU A 15 -3.84 2.79 -33.82
C LEU A 15 -3.31 3.91 -34.73
N THR A 16 -3.61 3.86 -36.02
CA THR A 16 -3.38 4.97 -36.95
C THR A 16 -4.67 5.68 -37.25
N VAL A 17 -4.63 7.02 -37.14
CA VAL A 17 -5.82 7.89 -37.31
C VAL A 17 -5.48 9.01 -38.28
N ASP A 18 -6.21 9.06 -39.37
CA ASP A 18 -6.05 10.02 -40.46
C ASP A 18 -7.37 10.05 -41.25
N ASP A 19 -7.88 11.21 -41.64
CA ASP A 19 -9.09 11.31 -42.46
C ASP A 19 -8.87 10.89 -43.92
N ASP A 20 -7.59 10.66 -44.33
CA ASP A 20 -7.23 10.00 -45.60
C ASP A 20 -7.12 8.46 -45.46
N PRO A 21 -8.07 7.66 -45.99
CA PRO A 21 -8.00 6.19 -45.95
C PRO A 21 -6.79 5.58 -46.66
N ILE A 22 -6.21 6.27 -47.66
CA ILE A 22 -5.03 5.78 -48.37
C ILE A 22 -3.81 5.83 -47.46
N MET A 23 -3.66 6.94 -46.73
CA MET A 23 -2.58 7.11 -45.77
C MET A 23 -2.64 6.07 -44.67
N THR A 24 -3.80 5.92 -43.98
CA THR A 24 -3.96 4.92 -42.92
C THR A 24 -3.68 3.49 -43.42
N SER A 25 -4.19 3.12 -44.60
CA SER A 25 -3.93 1.80 -45.18
C SER A 25 -2.46 1.59 -45.52
N THR A 26 -1.76 2.64 -45.98
CA THR A 26 -0.34 2.56 -46.31
C THR A 26 0.52 2.37 -45.04
N ILE A 27 0.23 3.13 -44.00
CA ILE A 27 0.89 3.00 -42.68
C ILE A 27 0.61 1.60 -42.11
N GLN A 28 -0.64 1.13 -42.19
CA GLN A 28 -1.03 -0.20 -41.71
C GLN A 28 -0.20 -1.27 -42.40
N ALA A 29 -0.17 -1.26 -43.78
CA ALA A 29 0.56 -2.25 -44.55
C ALA A 29 2.06 -2.24 -44.23
N TYR A 30 2.65 -1.06 -44.04
CA TYR A 30 4.07 -0.92 -43.71
C TYR A 30 4.38 -1.53 -42.33
N PHE A 31 3.66 -1.18 -41.28
CA PHE A 31 3.94 -1.63 -39.92
C PHE A 31 3.52 -3.10 -39.70
N GLN A 32 2.47 -3.61 -40.38
CA GLN A 32 2.12 -5.02 -40.35
C GLN A 32 3.23 -5.90 -40.94
N ARG A 33 3.87 -5.46 -42.03
CA ARG A 33 5.05 -6.16 -42.60
C ARG A 33 6.23 -6.18 -41.64
N ASN A 34 6.31 -5.21 -40.75
CA ASN A 34 7.32 -5.11 -39.71
C ASN A 34 6.93 -5.78 -38.39
N GLY A 35 5.79 -6.55 -38.36
CA GLY A 35 5.40 -7.39 -37.24
C GLY A 35 4.56 -6.71 -36.16
N TYR A 36 4.08 -5.50 -36.42
CA TYR A 36 3.18 -4.79 -35.48
C TYR A 36 1.72 -5.14 -35.74
N ARG A 37 0.91 -5.08 -34.68
CA ARG A 37 -0.56 -5.04 -34.83
C ARG A 37 -0.99 -3.63 -35.09
N VAL A 38 -1.68 -3.37 -36.17
CA VAL A 38 -2.09 -2.01 -36.56
C VAL A 38 -3.55 -1.99 -36.93
N ASP A 39 -4.29 -1.20 -36.18
CA ASP A 39 -5.68 -0.86 -36.47
C ASP A 39 -5.77 0.52 -37.12
N VAL A 40 -6.82 0.73 -37.88
CA VAL A 40 -7.07 1.94 -38.66
C VAL A 40 -8.37 2.57 -38.19
N GLU A 41 -8.40 3.88 -38.13
CA GLU A 41 -9.61 4.67 -37.91
C GLU A 41 -9.52 5.96 -38.73
N ASN A 42 -10.60 6.33 -39.41
CA ASN A 42 -10.64 7.52 -40.23
C ASN A 42 -11.53 8.65 -39.65
N ASP A 43 -12.18 8.36 -38.51
CA ASP A 43 -12.94 9.36 -37.76
C ASP A 43 -12.26 9.62 -36.42
N PRO A 44 -11.76 10.84 -36.17
CA PRO A 44 -11.08 11.16 -34.92
C PRO A 44 -11.96 11.01 -33.66
N ARG A 45 -13.28 11.16 -33.77
CA ARG A 45 -14.20 10.94 -32.66
C ARG A 45 -14.31 9.48 -32.29
N ARG A 46 -14.40 8.60 -33.29
CA ARG A 46 -14.39 7.14 -33.07
C ARG A 46 -13.05 6.66 -32.55
N ALA A 47 -11.95 7.30 -32.96
CA ALA A 47 -10.62 6.99 -32.42
C ALA A 47 -10.55 7.21 -30.90
N ILE A 48 -11.09 8.34 -30.39
CA ILE A 48 -11.17 8.61 -28.94
C ILE A 48 -11.96 7.51 -28.22
N GLU A 49 -13.13 7.11 -28.78
CA GLU A 49 -13.94 6.04 -28.19
C GLU A 49 -13.23 4.68 -28.17
N ARG A 50 -12.49 4.35 -29.25
CA ARG A 50 -11.71 3.11 -29.32
C ARG A 50 -10.58 3.11 -28.30
N ILE A 51 -9.86 4.23 -28.15
CA ILE A 51 -8.78 4.37 -27.17
C ILE A 51 -9.33 4.26 -25.74
N ARG A 52 -10.53 4.80 -25.48
CA ARG A 52 -11.21 4.70 -24.17
C ARG A 52 -11.53 3.25 -23.78
N LYS A 53 -11.83 2.38 -24.76
CA LYS A 53 -12.03 0.94 -24.53
C LYS A 53 -10.72 0.20 -24.23
N GLY A 54 -9.56 0.83 -24.47
CA GLY A 54 -8.24 0.29 -24.21
C GLY A 54 -7.70 -0.59 -25.34
N GLY A 55 -6.50 -1.14 -25.13
CA GLY A 55 -5.87 -2.09 -26.03
C GLY A 55 -4.86 -1.51 -27.01
N TYR A 56 -4.57 -0.21 -26.94
CA TYR A 56 -3.56 0.45 -27.77
C TYR A 56 -2.39 0.94 -26.94
N ASP A 57 -1.20 0.79 -27.49
CA ASP A 57 0.07 1.21 -26.92
C ASP A 57 0.59 2.50 -27.56
N ILE A 58 0.38 2.65 -28.86
CA ILE A 58 0.88 3.76 -29.66
C ILE A 58 -0.25 4.28 -30.56
N LEU A 59 -0.40 5.59 -30.61
CA LEU A 59 -1.27 6.31 -31.51
C LEU A 59 -0.43 7.07 -32.54
N LEU A 60 -0.64 6.80 -33.82
CA LEU A 60 -0.18 7.60 -34.94
C LEU A 60 -1.33 8.48 -35.38
N LEU A 61 -1.26 9.77 -35.16
CA LEU A 61 -2.39 10.69 -35.30
C LEU A 61 -2.06 11.80 -36.27
N ASP A 62 -2.86 11.95 -37.31
CA ASP A 62 -2.74 13.13 -38.17
C ASP A 62 -3.09 14.40 -37.40
N PHE A 63 -2.31 15.44 -37.66
CA PHE A 63 -2.50 16.75 -37.03
C PHE A 63 -3.67 17.51 -37.62
N LEU A 64 -3.86 17.45 -38.94
CA LEU A 64 -4.89 18.18 -39.67
C LEU A 64 -6.00 17.24 -40.12
N MET A 65 -7.03 17.11 -39.32
CA MET A 65 -8.20 16.29 -39.62
C MET A 65 -9.50 17.08 -39.45
N THR A 66 -10.54 16.60 -40.10
CA THR A 66 -11.91 17.04 -39.91
C THR A 66 -12.74 15.92 -39.23
N PRO A 67 -13.67 16.21 -38.29
CA PRO A 67 -14.12 17.55 -37.83
C PRO A 67 -13.33 18.14 -36.65
N ILE A 68 -12.34 17.45 -36.11
CA ILE A 68 -11.52 17.92 -35.00
C ILE A 68 -10.03 17.69 -35.29
N CYS A 69 -9.18 18.65 -34.92
CA CYS A 69 -7.74 18.59 -35.13
C CYS A 69 -7.06 17.64 -34.15
N GLY A 70 -5.83 17.21 -34.49
CA GLY A 70 -5.06 16.27 -33.71
C GLY A 70 -4.74 16.72 -32.28
N ASP A 71 -4.48 18.02 -32.05
CA ASP A 71 -4.26 18.60 -30.73
C ASP A 71 -5.49 18.47 -29.81
N GLN A 72 -6.69 18.65 -30.37
CA GLN A 72 -7.95 18.47 -29.64
C GLN A 72 -8.16 16.98 -29.28
N VAL A 73 -7.84 16.07 -30.22
CA VAL A 73 -7.89 14.62 -29.96
C VAL A 73 -6.93 14.24 -28.83
N VAL A 74 -5.67 14.73 -28.86
CA VAL A 74 -4.71 14.50 -27.80
C VAL A 74 -5.22 15.01 -26.46
N SER A 75 -5.71 16.27 -26.43
CA SER A 75 -6.24 16.87 -25.21
C SER A 75 -7.39 16.04 -24.58
N GLU A 76 -8.30 15.53 -25.42
CA GLU A 76 -9.39 14.65 -24.94
C GLU A 76 -8.87 13.30 -24.42
N ILE A 77 -7.90 12.68 -25.10
CA ILE A 77 -7.27 11.42 -24.67
C ILE A 77 -6.55 11.59 -23.34
N ARG A 78 -5.79 12.67 -23.17
CA ARG A 78 -5.01 12.91 -21.93
C ARG A 78 -5.87 13.09 -20.68
N LYS A 79 -7.15 13.43 -20.83
CA LYS A 79 -8.09 13.47 -19.68
C LYS A 79 -8.32 12.09 -19.03
N PHE A 80 -8.14 10.99 -19.77
CA PHE A 80 -8.41 9.63 -19.26
C PHE A 80 -7.27 8.62 -19.50
N ASN A 81 -6.27 8.93 -20.35
CA ASN A 81 -5.15 8.06 -20.63
C ASN A 81 -3.85 8.87 -20.80
N GLN A 82 -3.03 8.83 -19.76
CA GLN A 82 -1.71 9.49 -19.72
C GLN A 82 -0.58 8.57 -20.20
N GLU A 83 -0.83 7.27 -20.37
CA GLU A 83 0.20 6.27 -20.69
C GLU A 83 0.30 5.95 -22.19
N LEU A 84 -0.70 6.34 -22.99
CA LEU A 84 -0.69 6.13 -24.42
C LEU A 84 0.42 6.95 -25.07
N PHE A 85 1.28 6.29 -25.86
CA PHE A 85 2.31 6.97 -26.63
C PHE A 85 1.71 7.55 -27.91
N ILE A 86 1.92 8.84 -28.13
CA ILE A 86 1.32 9.57 -29.26
C ILE A 86 2.40 10.16 -30.14
N ILE A 87 2.35 9.87 -31.45
CA ILE A 87 3.16 10.49 -32.48
C ILE A 87 2.23 11.24 -33.42
N LEU A 88 2.42 12.54 -33.56
CA LEU A 88 1.67 13.34 -34.51
C LEU A 88 2.26 13.24 -35.91
N LEU A 89 1.39 13.08 -36.89
CA LEU A 89 1.74 13.10 -38.33
C LEU A 89 1.39 14.47 -38.89
N THR A 90 2.24 15.07 -39.72
CA THR A 90 2.00 16.38 -40.33
C THR A 90 2.38 16.41 -41.78
N GLY A 91 1.57 17.05 -42.60
CA GLY A 91 1.82 17.16 -44.08
C GLY A 91 2.87 18.18 -44.49
N HIS A 92 3.22 19.18 -43.65
CA HIS A 92 4.17 20.23 -43.97
C HIS A 92 4.95 20.73 -42.75
N LYS A 93 6.25 21.01 -42.94
CA LYS A 93 7.13 21.59 -41.88
C LYS A 93 6.63 22.88 -41.28
N SER A 94 6.01 23.73 -42.11
CA SER A 94 5.46 25.02 -41.68
C SER A 94 4.20 24.89 -40.78
N MET A 95 3.61 23.70 -40.74
CA MET A 95 2.41 23.35 -39.92
C MET A 95 2.72 22.44 -38.73
N ALA A 96 4.02 22.08 -38.57
CA ALA A 96 4.41 21.31 -37.39
C ALA A 96 4.10 22.11 -36.13
N PRO A 97 3.50 21.51 -35.09
CA PRO A 97 3.22 22.21 -33.86
C PRO A 97 4.52 22.79 -33.29
N PRO A 98 4.53 24.00 -32.73
CA PRO A 98 5.70 24.56 -32.08
C PRO A 98 6.22 23.58 -31.02
N ILE A 99 7.53 23.54 -30.79
CA ILE A 99 8.17 22.67 -29.77
C ILE A 99 7.48 22.83 -28.40
N LYS A 100 6.96 24.02 -28.13
CA LYS A 100 6.18 24.31 -26.92
C LYS A 100 4.90 23.46 -26.84
N SER A 101 4.17 23.35 -27.95
CA SER A 101 2.93 22.53 -28.03
C SER A 101 3.21 21.03 -27.87
N ILE A 102 4.37 20.54 -28.30
CA ILE A 102 4.79 19.14 -28.12
C ILE A 102 4.91 18.81 -26.62
N ARG A 103 5.50 19.74 -25.84
CA ARG A 103 5.64 19.58 -24.39
C ARG A 103 4.30 19.74 -23.66
N GLU A 104 3.47 20.68 -24.07
CA GLU A 104 2.16 20.94 -23.46
C GLU A 104 1.16 19.81 -23.73
N LEU A 105 1.27 19.15 -24.89
CA LEU A 105 0.40 18.02 -25.27
C LEU A 105 0.90 16.66 -24.75
N ASP A 106 2.08 16.61 -24.14
CA ASP A 106 2.70 15.37 -23.65
C ASP A 106 2.71 14.26 -24.72
N ILE A 107 3.28 14.59 -25.89
CA ILE A 107 3.45 13.63 -27.00
C ILE A 107 4.90 13.22 -27.16
N GLN A 108 5.14 12.03 -27.74
CA GLN A 108 6.46 11.44 -27.86
C GLN A 108 7.24 11.95 -29.07
N GLY A 109 6.55 12.54 -30.03
CA GLY A 109 7.20 13.13 -31.19
C GLY A 109 6.22 13.51 -32.29
N TYR A 110 6.78 14.04 -33.36
CA TYR A 110 6.05 14.27 -34.61
C TYR A 110 6.84 13.74 -35.79
N TYR A 111 6.13 13.41 -36.84
CA TYR A 111 6.68 12.91 -38.10
C TYR A 111 6.08 13.68 -39.25
N GLU A 112 6.95 14.18 -40.15
CA GLU A 112 6.53 14.82 -41.41
C GLU A 112 6.17 13.72 -42.42
N LYS A 113 4.92 13.71 -42.90
CA LYS A 113 4.44 12.75 -43.88
C LYS A 113 5.34 12.81 -45.13
N SER A 114 5.97 11.71 -45.45
CA SER A 114 6.84 11.52 -46.62
C SER A 114 6.82 10.04 -47.07
N ASP A 115 7.36 9.78 -48.24
CA ASP A 115 7.51 8.40 -48.75
C ASP A 115 8.56 7.60 -47.96
N ARG A 116 9.23 8.19 -47.00
CA ARG A 116 10.31 7.60 -46.19
C ARG A 116 9.83 7.23 -44.79
N PHE A 117 9.13 6.09 -44.68
CA PHE A 117 8.61 5.57 -43.42
C PHE A 117 9.69 5.08 -42.45
N ASP A 118 10.96 4.97 -42.88
CA ASP A 118 12.10 4.62 -42.02
C ASP A 118 12.25 5.53 -40.79
N GLN A 119 11.98 6.84 -40.92
CA GLN A 119 12.02 7.78 -39.79
C GLN A 119 10.84 7.55 -38.83
N LEU A 120 9.64 7.30 -39.34
CA LEU A 120 8.48 6.98 -38.51
C LEU A 120 8.70 5.65 -37.77
N GLU A 121 9.30 4.68 -38.45
CA GLU A 121 9.66 3.40 -37.85
C GLU A 121 10.61 3.57 -36.66
N LEU A 122 11.66 4.41 -36.78
CA LEU A 122 12.57 4.70 -35.68
C LEU A 122 11.87 5.35 -34.48
N LEU A 123 10.91 6.24 -34.72
CA LEU A 123 10.10 6.83 -33.66
C LEU A 123 9.25 5.78 -32.95
N VAL A 124 8.59 4.91 -33.70
CA VAL A 124 7.79 3.80 -33.15
C VAL A 124 8.69 2.83 -32.37
N GLU A 125 9.86 2.46 -32.89
CA GLU A 125 10.83 1.61 -32.18
C GLU A 125 11.27 2.26 -30.83
N SER A 126 11.49 3.58 -30.84
CA SER A 126 11.81 4.32 -29.60
C SER A 126 10.66 4.26 -28.59
N CYS A 127 9.43 4.47 -29.04
CA CYS A 127 8.24 4.32 -28.21
C CYS A 127 8.11 2.90 -27.63
N VAL A 128 8.26 1.87 -28.46
CA VAL A 128 8.23 0.47 -28.03
C VAL A 128 9.28 0.18 -26.96
N LYS A 129 10.50 0.69 -27.14
CA LYS A 129 11.57 0.53 -26.15
C LYS A 129 11.18 1.19 -24.82
N SER A 130 10.65 2.40 -24.85
CA SER A 130 10.22 3.13 -23.67
C SER A 130 9.06 2.43 -22.95
N ILE A 131 8.06 1.96 -23.70
CA ILE A 131 6.92 1.19 -23.14
C ILE A 131 7.42 -0.10 -22.46
N ARG A 132 8.35 -0.84 -23.10
CA ARG A 132 8.96 -2.03 -22.49
C ARG A 132 9.67 -1.70 -21.18
N GLN A 133 10.44 -0.62 -21.14
CA GLN A 133 11.12 -0.17 -19.92
C GLN A 133 10.12 0.17 -18.82
N MET A 134 9.08 0.96 -19.13
CA MET A 134 8.03 1.31 -18.18
C MET A 134 7.30 0.08 -17.63
N ARG A 135 6.91 -0.86 -18.50
CA ARG A 135 6.26 -2.12 -18.09
C ARG A 135 7.18 -2.97 -17.19
N THR A 136 8.47 -2.99 -17.50
CA THR A 136 9.48 -3.70 -16.69
C THR A 136 9.65 -3.07 -15.33
N ILE A 137 9.73 -1.73 -15.25
CA ILE A 137 9.81 -1.01 -13.97
C ILE A 137 8.56 -1.27 -13.12
N LYS A 138 7.35 -1.12 -13.71
CA LYS A 138 6.09 -1.39 -13.01
C LYS A 138 6.01 -2.82 -12.47
N ARG A 139 6.48 -3.80 -13.28
CA ARG A 139 6.52 -5.19 -12.83
C ARG A 139 7.46 -5.39 -11.65
N TYR A 140 8.67 -4.85 -11.71
CA TYR A 140 9.62 -4.96 -10.59
C TYR A 140 9.14 -4.22 -9.33
N GLN A 141 8.49 -3.08 -9.49
CA GLN A 141 7.86 -2.40 -8.35
C GLN A 141 6.81 -3.29 -7.67
N LYS A 142 5.94 -3.90 -8.48
CA LYS A 142 4.91 -4.81 -7.96
C LYS A 142 5.53 -6.06 -7.31
N GLU A 143 6.51 -6.70 -7.94
CA GLU A 143 7.22 -7.86 -7.39
C GLU A 143 7.92 -7.50 -6.05
N LEU A 144 8.48 -6.29 -5.95
CA LEU A 144 9.10 -5.80 -4.73
C LEU A 144 8.06 -5.56 -3.61
N GLU A 145 6.92 -4.95 -3.93
CA GLU A 145 5.82 -4.75 -2.98
C GLU A 145 5.26 -6.09 -2.47
N GLU A 146 5.02 -7.04 -3.39
CA GLU A 146 4.54 -8.38 -3.05
C GLU A 146 5.55 -9.12 -2.15
N GLY A 147 6.84 -9.12 -2.50
CA GLY A 147 7.89 -9.75 -1.69
C GLY A 147 8.09 -9.08 -0.32
N TYR A 148 7.90 -7.77 -0.24
CA TYR A 148 7.89 -7.05 1.04
C TYR A 148 6.73 -7.50 1.94
N MET A 149 5.52 -7.59 1.40
CA MET A 149 4.33 -8.05 2.14
C MET A 149 4.45 -9.53 2.58
N GLU A 150 5.06 -10.36 1.73
CA GLU A 150 5.33 -11.77 2.04
C GLU A 150 6.32 -11.91 3.21
N THR A 151 7.36 -11.09 3.21
CA THR A 151 8.35 -11.02 4.29
C THR A 151 7.69 -10.59 5.61
N ILE A 152 6.86 -9.55 5.60
CA ILE A 152 6.09 -9.09 6.76
C ILE A 152 5.22 -10.21 7.31
N SER A 153 4.48 -10.89 6.44
CA SER A 153 3.58 -11.98 6.82
C SER A 153 4.33 -13.16 7.46
N THR A 154 5.48 -13.50 6.90
CA THR A 154 6.33 -14.59 7.42
C THR A 154 6.93 -14.26 8.79
N LEU A 155 7.46 -13.05 8.96
CA LEU A 155 8.00 -12.60 10.26
C LEU A 155 6.90 -12.58 11.34
N ARG A 156 5.70 -12.09 11.01
CA ARG A 156 4.54 -12.14 11.91
C ARG A 156 4.22 -13.57 12.33
N TYR A 157 4.13 -14.48 11.37
CA TYR A 157 3.83 -15.88 11.64
C TYR A 157 4.83 -16.52 12.61
N ILE A 158 6.14 -16.21 12.48
CA ILE A 158 7.18 -16.71 13.38
C ILE A 158 6.93 -16.24 14.83
N VAL A 159 6.52 -14.97 15.02
CA VAL A 159 6.23 -14.44 16.36
C VAL A 159 4.99 -15.10 16.96
N GLU A 160 3.90 -15.18 16.18
CA GLU A 160 2.63 -15.78 16.61
C GLU A 160 2.73 -17.29 16.85
N ALA A 161 3.65 -18.00 16.16
CA ALA A 161 3.86 -19.41 16.37
C ALA A 161 4.51 -19.72 17.73
N ARG A 162 5.24 -18.75 18.29
CA ARG A 162 5.91 -18.89 19.58
C ARG A 162 5.05 -18.45 20.76
N ASP A 163 4.20 -17.45 20.57
CA ASP A 163 3.29 -16.93 21.60
C ASP A 163 1.85 -17.16 21.19
N VAL A 164 1.26 -18.23 21.71
CA VAL A 164 -0.13 -18.65 21.39
C VAL A 164 -1.17 -17.61 21.82
N GLU A 165 -0.85 -16.76 22.82
CA GLU A 165 -1.73 -15.68 23.26
C GLU A 165 -1.83 -14.53 22.26
N THR A 166 -0.82 -14.38 21.39
CA THR A 166 -0.77 -13.28 20.40
C THR A 166 -1.51 -13.59 19.11
N ARG A 167 -2.07 -14.81 18.94
CA ARG A 167 -2.77 -15.16 17.70
C ARG A 167 -3.94 -14.21 17.43
N GLY A 168 -3.82 -13.43 16.35
CA GLY A 168 -4.78 -12.41 15.93
C GLY A 168 -4.79 -11.13 16.79
N HIS A 169 -4.03 -11.05 17.89
CA HIS A 169 -3.84 -9.84 18.68
C HIS A 169 -3.17 -8.74 17.85
N SER A 170 -2.02 -9.05 17.28
CA SER A 170 -1.27 -8.09 16.46
C SER A 170 -2.09 -7.55 15.27
N ASP A 171 -2.94 -8.38 14.65
CA ASP A 171 -3.86 -7.93 13.60
C ASP A 171 -4.89 -6.91 14.13
N ARG A 172 -5.47 -7.18 15.30
CA ARG A 172 -6.46 -6.27 15.89
C ARG A 172 -5.83 -4.96 16.35
N VAL A 173 -4.67 -5.03 17.01
CA VAL A 173 -3.90 -3.83 17.40
C VAL A 173 -3.54 -3.00 16.17
N SER A 174 -3.08 -3.63 15.10
CA SER A 174 -2.79 -2.97 13.82
C SER A 174 -4.03 -2.26 13.26
N GLN A 175 -5.17 -2.94 13.16
CA GLN A 175 -6.41 -2.39 12.63
C GLN A 175 -6.95 -1.24 13.49
N LEU A 176 -6.92 -1.38 14.82
CA LEU A 176 -7.33 -0.32 15.75
C LEU A 176 -6.42 0.90 15.62
N SER A 177 -5.11 0.70 15.54
CA SER A 177 -4.14 1.79 15.35
C SER A 177 -4.38 2.57 14.08
N VAL A 178 -4.66 1.89 12.95
CA VAL A 178 -5.01 2.54 11.68
C VAL A 178 -6.32 3.32 11.81
N ARG A 179 -7.35 2.80 12.50
CA ARG A 179 -8.62 3.51 12.70
C ARG A 179 -8.44 4.79 13.51
N ILE A 180 -7.64 4.74 14.58
CA ILE A 180 -7.29 5.93 15.38
C ILE A 180 -6.54 6.93 14.50
N GLY A 181 -5.54 6.48 13.74
CA GLY A 181 -4.77 7.33 12.83
C GLY A 181 -5.63 7.98 11.73
N THR A 182 -6.58 7.24 11.16
CA THR A 182 -7.53 7.75 10.16
C THR A 182 -8.43 8.84 10.76
N ALA A 183 -8.92 8.65 11.97
CA ALA A 183 -9.75 9.64 12.66
C ALA A 183 -8.97 10.92 13.04
N LEU A 184 -7.65 10.81 13.20
CA LEU A 184 -6.75 11.95 13.36
C LEU A 184 -6.44 12.66 12.03
N GLY A 185 -6.87 12.12 10.89
CA GLY A 185 -6.55 12.66 9.56
C GLY A 185 -5.10 12.48 9.14
N LEU A 186 -4.42 11.43 9.61
CA LEU A 186 -3.03 11.16 9.24
C LEU A 186 -2.92 10.74 7.78
N GLU A 187 -1.79 11.10 7.15
CA GLU A 187 -1.49 10.75 5.77
C GLU A 187 -1.34 9.23 5.58
N GLU A 188 -1.66 8.73 4.36
CA GLU A 188 -1.63 7.30 4.02
C GLU A 188 -0.30 6.62 4.35
N GLN A 189 0.82 7.32 4.14
CA GLN A 189 2.15 6.80 4.47
C GLN A 189 2.32 6.54 5.97
N VAL A 190 1.76 7.42 6.83
CA VAL A 190 1.80 7.26 8.28
C VAL A 190 0.85 6.15 8.74
N LEU A 191 -0.32 6.04 8.09
CA LEU A 191 -1.28 4.95 8.34
C LEU A 191 -0.67 3.58 8.02
N GLU A 192 0.08 3.47 6.92
CA GLU A 192 0.81 2.24 6.59
C GLU A 192 1.91 1.92 7.62
N GLN A 193 2.64 2.93 8.09
CA GLN A 193 3.61 2.75 9.18
C GLN A 193 2.94 2.28 10.48
N LEU A 194 1.79 2.86 10.84
CA LEU A 194 1.00 2.43 12.00
C LEU A 194 0.52 0.98 11.86
N ARG A 195 0.05 0.62 10.66
CA ARG A 195 -0.38 -0.74 10.36
C ARG A 195 0.73 -1.75 10.60
N VAL A 196 1.91 -1.48 10.05
CA VAL A 196 3.07 -2.37 10.19
C VAL A 196 3.62 -2.35 11.61
N ALA A 197 3.66 -1.18 12.27
CA ALA A 197 4.11 -1.07 13.65
C ALA A 197 3.19 -1.85 14.62
N GLY A 198 1.88 -1.78 14.45
CA GLY A 198 0.92 -2.57 15.23
C GLY A 198 1.08 -4.08 15.03
N LEU A 199 1.42 -4.53 13.81
CA LEU A 199 1.72 -5.93 13.56
C LEU A 199 3.00 -6.42 14.28
N PHE A 200 3.97 -5.53 14.45
CA PHE A 200 5.30 -5.89 14.97
C PHE A 200 5.63 -5.32 16.34
N HIS A 201 4.69 -4.68 17.04
CA HIS A 201 4.98 -4.06 18.33
C HIS A 201 5.63 -5.04 19.32
N ASP A 202 5.19 -6.27 19.29
CA ASP A 202 5.61 -7.37 20.15
C ASP A 202 6.70 -8.29 19.56
N ILE A 203 7.27 -8.00 18.38
CA ILE A 203 8.27 -8.88 17.74
C ILE A 203 9.47 -9.19 18.63
N GLY A 204 9.80 -8.28 19.53
CA GLY A 204 10.92 -8.45 20.44
C GLY A 204 10.73 -9.53 21.49
N LYS A 205 9.51 -10.04 21.70
CA LYS A 205 9.22 -11.20 22.55
C LYS A 205 9.97 -12.47 22.09
N ILE A 206 10.44 -12.50 20.85
CA ILE A 206 11.30 -13.57 20.36
C ILE A 206 12.61 -13.69 21.18
N GLY A 207 13.05 -12.62 21.82
CA GLY A 207 14.22 -12.58 22.70
C GLY A 207 13.95 -12.99 24.15
N VAL A 208 12.70 -13.16 24.56
CA VAL A 208 12.32 -13.56 25.92
C VAL A 208 12.49 -15.07 26.08
N PRO A 209 13.11 -15.56 27.16
CA PRO A 209 13.22 -17.00 27.41
C PRO A 209 11.86 -17.69 27.54
N ASP A 210 11.70 -18.91 27.00
CA ASP A 210 10.44 -19.67 27.02
C ASP A 210 9.92 -19.91 28.44
N GLN A 211 10.83 -20.10 29.41
CA GLN A 211 10.48 -20.29 30.82
C GLN A 211 9.76 -19.08 31.43
N VAL A 212 10.02 -17.87 30.88
CA VAL A 212 9.37 -16.62 31.29
C VAL A 212 8.13 -16.37 30.46
N LEU A 213 8.25 -16.46 29.14
CA LEU A 213 7.17 -16.13 28.20
C LEU A 213 5.95 -17.06 28.36
N LEU A 214 6.21 -18.36 28.57
CA LEU A 214 5.16 -19.40 28.66
C LEU A 214 4.82 -19.80 30.11
N LYS A 215 5.23 -19.00 31.07
CA LYS A 215 5.04 -19.32 32.50
C LYS A 215 3.56 -19.29 32.87
N PRO A 216 3.00 -20.40 33.43
CA PRO A 216 1.58 -20.50 33.71
C PRO A 216 1.11 -19.81 35.01
N CYS A 217 1.92 -18.97 35.60
CA CYS A 217 1.59 -18.24 36.83
C CYS A 217 2.19 -16.82 36.82
N ARG A 218 1.93 -16.04 37.86
CA ARG A 218 2.46 -14.70 37.97
C ARG A 218 3.97 -14.67 37.87
N LEU A 219 4.51 -13.71 37.11
CA LEU A 219 5.93 -13.45 36.96
C LEU A 219 6.49 -12.83 38.23
N THR A 220 7.76 -13.14 38.55
CA THR A 220 8.53 -12.38 39.54
C THR A 220 8.93 -11.03 38.96
N GLU A 221 9.46 -10.11 39.77
CA GLU A 221 9.94 -8.80 39.28
C GLU A 221 11.08 -8.97 38.26
N GLU A 222 12.00 -9.89 38.53
CA GLU A 222 13.11 -10.19 37.61
C GLU A 222 12.63 -10.76 36.28
N GLU A 223 11.66 -11.65 36.30
CA GLU A 223 11.06 -12.22 35.09
C GLU A 223 10.27 -11.15 34.32
N TYR A 224 9.57 -10.25 35.00
CA TYR A 224 8.88 -9.13 34.37
C TYR A 224 9.89 -8.15 33.73
N ASP A 225 11.04 -7.92 34.35
CA ASP A 225 12.11 -7.12 33.79
C ASP A 225 12.70 -7.74 32.50
N GLU A 226 12.72 -9.07 32.37
CA GLU A 226 13.07 -9.73 31.10
C GLU A 226 12.03 -9.42 30.01
N ILE A 227 10.74 -9.44 30.34
CA ILE A 227 9.69 -9.07 29.38
C ILE A 227 9.82 -7.60 28.96
N LYS A 228 10.09 -6.67 29.88
CA LYS A 228 10.28 -5.24 29.57
C LYS A 228 11.37 -4.94 28.56
N LYS A 229 12.23 -5.91 28.24
CA LYS A 229 13.29 -5.75 27.23
C LYS A 229 12.77 -5.90 25.79
N HIS A 230 11.55 -6.46 25.58
CA HIS A 230 11.08 -6.74 24.24
C HIS A 230 10.92 -5.50 23.34
N PRO A 231 10.53 -4.27 23.80
CA PRO A 231 10.47 -3.12 22.92
C PRO A 231 11.86 -2.74 22.36
N VAL A 232 12.89 -2.84 23.19
CA VAL A 232 14.30 -2.60 22.80
C VAL A 232 14.79 -3.67 21.82
N THR A 233 14.46 -4.93 22.09
CA THR A 233 14.84 -6.06 21.23
C THR A 233 14.12 -5.95 19.88
N GLY A 234 12.82 -5.65 19.88
CA GLY A 234 12.02 -5.43 18.68
C GLY A 234 12.56 -4.27 17.84
N ALA A 235 12.83 -3.13 18.46
CA ALA A 235 13.45 -1.99 17.82
C ALA A 235 14.77 -2.35 17.14
N ARG A 236 15.63 -3.14 17.79
CA ARG A 236 16.91 -3.60 17.24
C ARG A 236 16.73 -4.54 16.05
N ILE A 237 15.78 -5.46 16.11
CA ILE A 237 15.46 -6.38 15.00
C ILE A 237 14.99 -5.59 13.79
N LEU A 238 14.04 -4.70 13.98
CA LEU A 238 13.43 -3.91 12.89
C LEU A 238 14.39 -2.89 12.28
N ALA A 239 15.30 -2.32 13.06
CA ALA A 239 16.33 -1.39 12.58
C ALA A 239 17.27 -2.02 11.54
N GLY A 240 17.42 -3.34 11.54
CA GLY A 240 18.18 -4.11 10.54
C GLY A 240 17.54 -4.13 9.16
N ILE A 241 16.24 -3.83 9.06
CA ILE A 241 15.47 -3.83 7.81
C ILE A 241 15.23 -2.38 7.40
N THR A 242 15.83 -1.94 6.28
CA THR A 242 15.80 -0.52 5.87
C THR A 242 14.38 0.02 5.73
N GLN A 243 13.46 -0.77 5.17
CA GLN A 243 12.06 -0.39 4.94
C GLN A 243 11.26 -0.24 6.24
N LEU A 244 11.70 -0.87 7.33
CA LEU A 244 11.03 -0.85 8.63
C LEU A 244 11.60 0.19 9.61
N ARG A 245 12.65 0.92 9.24
CA ARG A 245 13.27 1.92 10.14
C ARG A 245 12.29 3.00 10.62
N GLY A 246 11.32 3.37 9.78
CA GLY A 246 10.32 4.39 10.12
C GLY A 246 9.41 3.99 11.29
N ILE A 247 9.19 2.70 11.52
CA ILE A 247 8.34 2.20 12.61
C ILE A 247 9.10 1.92 13.90
N VAL A 248 10.43 1.91 13.87
CA VAL A 248 11.28 1.57 15.04
C VAL A 248 10.95 2.42 16.28
N PRO A 249 10.78 3.76 16.19
CA PRO A 249 10.41 4.55 17.36
C PRO A 249 9.03 4.19 17.93
N MET A 250 8.08 3.80 17.06
CA MET A 250 6.73 3.40 17.48
C MET A 250 6.77 2.09 18.28
N VAL A 251 7.51 1.10 17.74
CA VAL A 251 7.69 -0.21 18.40
C VAL A 251 8.50 -0.08 19.69
N ARG A 252 9.52 0.79 19.72
CA ARG A 252 10.31 0.99 20.94
C ARG A 252 9.50 1.60 22.07
N GLY A 253 8.61 2.59 21.76
CA GLY A 253 7.93 3.39 22.75
C GLY A 253 6.49 2.95 23.07
N HIS A 254 6.00 1.80 22.57
CA HIS A 254 4.60 1.43 22.76
C HIS A 254 4.20 1.08 24.21
N HIS A 255 5.16 0.89 25.09
CA HIS A 255 4.94 0.72 26.53
C HIS A 255 5.37 1.95 27.35
N GLU A 256 5.67 3.06 26.70
CA GLU A 256 5.80 4.32 27.40
C GLU A 256 4.42 4.78 27.90
N ARG A 257 4.42 5.41 29.07
CA ARG A 257 3.20 5.96 29.69
C ARG A 257 3.22 7.47 29.60
N TYR A 258 2.06 8.07 29.41
CA TYR A 258 1.97 9.51 29.21
C TYR A 258 2.53 10.32 30.40
N ASP A 259 2.47 9.76 31.62
CA ASP A 259 3.02 10.32 32.85
C ASP A 259 4.56 10.14 33.01
N GLY A 260 5.22 9.42 32.09
CA GLY A 260 6.66 9.15 32.13
C GLY A 260 7.06 7.95 33.01
N SER A 261 6.10 7.22 33.59
CA SER A 261 6.38 6.01 34.39
C SER A 261 6.50 4.73 33.56
N GLY A 262 6.51 4.86 32.23
CA GLY A 262 6.63 3.74 31.28
C GLY A 262 8.05 3.25 31.06
N TYR A 263 8.22 2.42 30.06
CA TYR A 263 9.50 1.87 29.66
C TYR A 263 9.60 1.74 28.13
N PRO A 264 10.80 1.67 27.52
CA PRO A 264 12.11 1.50 28.12
C PRO A 264 12.86 2.80 28.46
N ASP A 265 12.41 3.96 27.89
CA ASP A 265 13.18 5.22 27.97
C ASP A 265 12.62 6.20 29.00
N GLY A 266 11.41 5.95 29.55
CA GLY A 266 10.74 6.83 30.50
C GLY A 266 10.31 8.17 29.88
N LEU A 267 9.93 8.17 28.58
CA LEU A 267 9.45 9.34 27.87
C LEU A 267 8.08 9.77 28.40
N ALA A 268 7.82 11.08 28.45
CA ALA A 268 6.56 11.63 28.93
C ALA A 268 5.85 12.49 27.88
N GLY A 269 4.53 12.47 27.91
CA GLY A 269 3.70 13.35 27.10
C GLY A 269 4.00 13.26 25.60
N ALA A 270 4.31 14.41 25.00
CA ALA A 270 4.59 14.53 23.57
C ALA A 270 6.00 14.05 23.15
N GLU A 271 6.89 13.73 24.09
CA GLU A 271 8.17 13.11 23.79
C GLU A 271 7.99 11.67 23.27
N ILE A 272 6.89 11.01 23.67
CA ILE A 272 6.51 9.71 23.15
C ILE A 272 6.07 9.87 21.69
N PRO A 273 6.65 9.11 20.73
CA PRO A 273 6.23 9.17 19.34
C PRO A 273 4.71 8.95 19.19
N LEU A 274 4.04 9.76 18.37
CA LEU A 274 2.58 9.67 18.18
C LEU A 274 2.10 8.25 17.89
N GLY A 275 2.79 7.55 16.97
CA GLY A 275 2.45 6.16 16.64
C GLY A 275 2.57 5.21 17.83
N ALA A 276 3.53 5.42 18.74
CA ALA A 276 3.65 4.64 19.96
C ALA A 276 2.48 4.90 20.91
N ARG A 277 2.06 6.16 21.08
CA ARG A 277 0.88 6.52 21.88
C ARG A 277 -0.42 5.91 21.34
N ILE A 278 -0.56 5.87 20.00
CA ILE A 278 -1.70 5.24 19.32
C ILE A 278 -1.69 3.72 19.57
N ILE A 279 -0.56 3.05 19.38
CA ILE A 279 -0.41 1.60 19.58
C ILE A 279 -0.69 1.27 21.07
N ALA A 280 -0.23 2.07 22.03
CA ALA A 280 -0.49 1.85 23.44
C ALA A 280 -1.98 1.79 23.80
N VAL A 281 -2.81 2.66 23.20
CA VAL A 281 -4.28 2.64 23.39
C VAL A 281 -4.88 1.38 22.76
N ALA A 282 -4.47 1.04 21.54
CA ALA A 282 -4.98 -0.11 20.79
C ALA A 282 -4.60 -1.43 21.46
N ASP A 283 -3.36 -1.57 21.92
CA ASP A 283 -2.85 -2.74 22.64
C ASP A 283 -3.56 -2.95 23.97
N ALA A 284 -3.66 -1.90 24.76
CA ALA A 284 -4.37 -1.95 26.05
C ALA A 284 -5.84 -2.34 25.88
N PHE A 285 -6.54 -1.76 24.92
CA PHE A 285 -7.93 -2.13 24.62
C PHE A 285 -8.04 -3.61 24.26
N ASP A 286 -7.21 -4.09 23.34
CA ASP A 286 -7.23 -5.51 22.95
C ASP A 286 -6.88 -6.42 24.14
N ALA A 287 -5.92 -6.03 24.96
CA ALA A 287 -5.53 -6.76 26.15
C ALA A 287 -6.65 -6.85 27.20
N ILE A 288 -7.48 -5.81 27.34
CA ILE A 288 -8.59 -5.76 28.30
C ILE A 288 -9.75 -6.65 27.81
N VAL A 289 -10.10 -6.57 26.53
CA VAL A 289 -11.26 -7.28 25.94
C VAL A 289 -10.96 -8.74 25.64
N SER A 290 -9.69 -9.09 25.40
CA SER A 290 -9.30 -10.44 25.03
C SER A 290 -9.21 -11.39 26.22
N ASN A 291 -9.67 -12.66 26.04
CA ASN A 291 -9.42 -13.72 26.99
C ASN A 291 -7.93 -14.07 26.99
N ARG A 292 -7.32 -14.16 28.17
CA ARG A 292 -5.96 -14.65 28.38
C ARG A 292 -5.99 -15.92 29.23
N GLN A 293 -4.92 -16.72 29.22
CA GLN A 293 -4.86 -18.00 29.95
C GLN A 293 -5.29 -17.87 31.43
N TYR A 294 -5.07 -16.70 32.04
CA TYR A 294 -5.33 -16.47 33.48
C TYR A 294 -6.50 -15.53 33.77
N ARG A 295 -7.12 -14.93 32.71
CA ARG A 295 -8.16 -13.92 32.90
C ARG A 295 -9.17 -13.94 31.78
N ARG A 296 -10.45 -13.99 32.13
CA ARG A 296 -11.53 -13.71 31.18
C ARG A 296 -11.47 -12.24 30.76
N GLY A 297 -11.60 -11.96 29.47
CA GLY A 297 -11.68 -10.59 28.96
C GLY A 297 -12.87 -9.85 29.58
N LYS A 298 -12.70 -8.54 29.77
CA LYS A 298 -13.76 -7.63 30.18
C LYS A 298 -14.67 -7.31 28.99
N SER A 299 -15.83 -6.70 29.26
CA SER A 299 -16.69 -6.18 28.19
C SER A 299 -16.03 -5.00 27.49
N ILE A 300 -16.50 -4.69 26.30
CA ILE A 300 -16.04 -3.52 25.53
C ILE A 300 -16.29 -2.24 26.33
N GLU A 301 -17.45 -2.14 26.97
CA GLU A 301 -17.84 -1.01 27.80
C GLU A 301 -16.89 -0.79 28.99
N GLU A 302 -16.54 -1.86 29.69
CA GLU A 302 -15.56 -1.81 30.79
C GLU A 302 -14.15 -1.38 30.29
N ALA A 303 -13.77 -1.81 29.08
CA ALA A 303 -12.50 -1.43 28.50
C ALA A 303 -12.44 0.07 28.13
N ILE A 304 -13.54 0.60 27.60
CA ILE A 304 -13.69 2.03 27.29
C ILE A 304 -13.59 2.88 28.56
N GLU A 305 -14.30 2.46 29.62
CA GLU A 305 -14.23 3.15 30.92
C GLU A 305 -12.81 3.13 31.50
N GLU A 306 -12.09 2.02 31.37
CA GLU A 306 -10.71 1.89 31.85
C GLU A 306 -9.77 2.81 31.09
N ILE A 307 -9.85 2.87 29.75
CA ILE A 307 -9.06 3.76 28.92
C ILE A 307 -9.34 5.24 29.29
N GLY A 308 -10.61 5.59 29.43
CA GLY A 308 -11.01 6.93 29.84
C GLY A 308 -10.49 7.34 31.24
N ARG A 309 -10.43 6.40 32.19
CA ARG A 309 -9.92 6.62 33.55
C ARG A 309 -8.39 6.84 33.56
N GLU A 310 -7.66 6.14 32.71
CA GLU A 310 -6.21 6.22 32.61
C GLU A 310 -5.72 7.35 31.69
N GLN A 311 -6.60 8.23 31.26
CA GLN A 311 -6.33 9.43 30.49
C GLN A 311 -5.39 10.36 31.25
N GLY A 312 -4.30 10.81 30.61
CA GLY A 312 -3.28 11.67 31.21
C GLY A 312 -2.30 10.95 32.16
N VAL A 313 -2.55 9.67 32.45
CA VAL A 313 -1.67 8.80 33.24
C VAL A 313 -0.99 7.77 32.33
N GLN A 314 -1.73 6.81 31.84
CA GLN A 314 -1.18 5.84 30.90
C GLN A 314 -1.30 6.33 29.46
N PHE A 315 -2.42 6.92 29.09
CA PHE A 315 -2.75 7.27 27.71
C PHE A 315 -2.74 8.79 27.49
N ASP A 316 -2.39 9.15 26.25
CA ASP A 316 -2.56 10.52 25.78
C ASP A 316 -4.04 10.92 25.88
N PRO A 317 -4.35 12.06 26.54
CA PRO A 317 -5.73 12.49 26.76
C PRO A 317 -6.53 12.64 25.48
N GLN A 318 -5.93 13.18 24.42
CA GLN A 318 -6.61 13.38 23.14
C GLN A 318 -6.90 12.05 22.45
N LEU A 319 -5.99 11.08 22.52
CA LEU A 319 -6.17 9.76 21.93
C LEU A 319 -7.19 8.93 22.71
N ALA A 320 -7.19 8.99 24.03
CA ALA A 320 -8.16 8.31 24.87
C ALA A 320 -9.58 8.85 24.62
N GLU A 321 -9.77 10.17 24.54
CA GLU A 321 -11.04 10.80 24.21
C GLU A 321 -11.51 10.40 22.82
N LEU A 322 -10.66 10.56 21.80
CA LEU A 322 -10.96 10.17 20.42
C LEU A 322 -11.38 8.70 20.32
N PHE A 323 -10.67 7.81 21.03
CA PHE A 323 -10.96 6.38 21.01
C PHE A 323 -12.31 6.07 21.67
N THR A 324 -12.62 6.71 22.81
CA THR A 324 -13.93 6.53 23.47
C THR A 324 -15.08 7.07 22.63
N ASP A 325 -14.85 8.11 21.83
CA ASP A 325 -15.85 8.66 20.91
C ASP A 325 -16.21 7.72 19.76
N PHE A 326 -15.34 6.75 19.40
CA PHE A 326 -15.71 5.72 18.42
C PHE A 326 -16.93 4.90 18.82
N PHE A 327 -17.15 4.72 20.11
CA PHE A 327 -18.28 3.96 20.64
C PHE A 327 -19.55 4.79 20.87
N ARG A 328 -19.46 6.09 20.58
CA ARG A 328 -20.63 6.98 20.47
C ARG A 328 -21.19 7.03 19.04
N ASP A 329 -20.45 6.47 18.06
CA ASP A 329 -20.83 6.39 16.67
C ASP A 329 -21.19 4.92 16.34
N ASP A 330 -22.46 4.64 16.11
CA ASP A 330 -22.98 3.29 15.87
C ASP A 330 -22.26 2.53 14.75
N VAL A 331 -21.79 3.23 13.71
CA VAL A 331 -21.10 2.61 12.57
C VAL A 331 -19.69 2.16 12.98
N LYS A 332 -18.95 3.05 13.64
CA LYS A 332 -17.59 2.77 14.12
C LYS A 332 -17.59 1.67 15.19
N GLU A 333 -18.56 1.74 16.11
CA GLU A 333 -18.76 0.70 17.13
C GLU A 333 -18.99 -0.67 16.51
N GLN A 334 -19.93 -0.79 15.55
CA GLN A 334 -20.21 -2.05 14.86
C GLN A 334 -18.99 -2.61 14.15
N GLU A 335 -18.16 -1.77 13.55
CA GLU A 335 -16.93 -2.17 12.90
C GLU A 335 -15.90 -2.72 13.91
N ILE A 336 -15.75 -2.09 15.09
CA ILE A 336 -14.87 -2.60 16.14
C ILE A 336 -15.43 -3.89 16.70
N ARG A 337 -16.73 -3.99 17.01
CA ARG A 337 -17.36 -5.22 17.49
C ARG A 337 -17.19 -6.40 16.53
N LYS A 338 -17.15 -6.17 15.22
CA LYS A 338 -16.86 -7.22 14.22
C LYS A 338 -15.47 -7.82 14.37
N LEU A 339 -14.44 -7.05 14.77
CA LEU A 339 -13.11 -7.57 15.01
C LEU A 339 -13.06 -8.64 16.12
N TYR A 340 -14.01 -8.56 17.06
CA TYR A 340 -14.10 -9.45 18.22
C TYR A 340 -15.17 -10.53 18.10
N SER A 341 -16.13 -10.41 17.18
CA SER A 341 -17.24 -11.38 17.01
C SER A 341 -16.85 -12.67 16.29
N GLN A 342 -15.75 -12.69 15.55
CA GLN A 342 -15.31 -13.87 14.79
C GLN A 342 -14.66 -14.97 15.65
N ARG A 343 -14.59 -14.81 16.97
CA ARG A 343 -14.04 -15.78 17.92
C ARG A 343 -15.00 -16.91 18.32
N GLY A 344 -16.28 -16.86 18.00
CA GLY A 344 -17.31 -17.79 18.47
C GLY A 344 -17.31 -19.19 17.83
N GLY A 345 -16.31 -19.57 17.02
CA GLY A 345 -16.33 -20.83 16.26
C GLY A 345 -15.31 -21.91 16.66
N MET A 346 -14.40 -21.68 17.60
CA MET A 346 -13.37 -22.65 17.98
C MET A 346 -13.07 -22.67 19.49
N GLU A 347 -14.06 -22.66 20.36
CA GLU A 347 -13.88 -22.98 21.78
C GLU A 347 -14.48 -24.33 22.10
N GLY A 348 -13.62 -25.37 22.08
CA GLY A 348 -13.85 -26.57 22.86
C GLY A 348 -13.71 -26.22 24.33
N GLU A 349 -14.78 -26.43 25.10
CA GLU A 349 -14.78 -26.39 26.57
C GLU A 349 -13.62 -27.25 27.12
N GLN A 350 -12.50 -26.60 27.50
CA GLN A 350 -11.51 -27.22 28.37
C GLN A 350 -11.61 -26.59 29.75
N ASP A 351 -11.97 -27.45 30.66
CA ASP A 351 -12.18 -27.34 32.11
C ASP A 351 -11.10 -26.45 32.79
N PHE A 352 -11.43 -25.22 33.12
CA PHE A 352 -10.55 -24.17 33.67
C PHE A 352 -10.12 -24.45 35.13
N ASN A 353 -10.63 -25.51 35.74
CA ASN A 353 -10.52 -25.72 37.21
C ASN A 353 -9.48 -26.77 37.65
N LYS A 354 -8.63 -27.30 36.75
CA LYS A 354 -7.80 -28.46 37.17
C LYS A 354 -6.29 -28.23 37.23
N THR A 355 -5.74 -27.05 36.91
CA THR A 355 -4.26 -26.91 36.79
C THR A 355 -3.61 -25.89 37.72
N CYS A 356 -4.32 -25.20 38.55
CA CYS A 356 -3.73 -24.40 39.63
C CYS A 356 -4.16 -24.93 40.97
N GLY A 357 -3.30 -25.78 41.58
CA GLY A 357 -3.43 -26.16 42.98
C GLY A 357 -3.38 -24.91 43.87
N ILE A 358 -4.54 -24.48 44.37
CA ILE A 358 -4.64 -23.49 45.41
C ILE A 358 -4.21 -24.23 46.69
N LEU A 359 -2.98 -24.03 47.12
CA LEU A 359 -2.63 -24.19 48.53
C LEU A 359 -2.93 -22.84 49.22
N GLN A 360 -3.77 -22.93 50.23
CA GLN A 360 -4.22 -21.91 51.15
C GLN A 360 -3.07 -21.11 51.75
#